data_acde92bd9d306d6425a2f376f8cd968f
#
_entry.id   acde92bd9d306d6425a2f376f8cd968f
#
_cell.length_a   1.000
_cell.length_b   1.000
_cell.length_c   1.000
_cell.angle_alpha   90.00
_cell.angle_beta   90.00
_cell.angle_gamma   90.00
#
_symmetry.space_group_name_H-M   'P 1'
#
loop_
_entity.id
_entity.type
_entity.pdbx_description
1 polymer ?
#
loop_
_entity_poly.entity_id
_entity_poly.type
_entity_poly.pdbx_seq_one_letter_code
_entity_poly.pdbx_strand_id
1 'polypeptide(L)'
;LAVANIDIGAFVAGFRNMQQACASEDFWQNPALVHAAVRHAAWLRGKKIEVVATNALALFYAARWMEQLFPESEGHKGHGMWVSPSLYSEKLHANGQMVQQGERNILETFLLLAEHDNRIEIPRDEADLDGLNFLPDRGVDMNFVNRKVVEGPAYAHYQGGVPNMTLEVPRRNAYNLGQLYYMMEKSVAISGYLLGHNPFVQPGVEAYKKAMFAMIGKPGYEDRAAKMEENLSKMERIRIHA
;
A
#
# COMPACT_ATOMS: atom_id res chain seq x y z
N LEU A 1 17.17 3.75 -11.33
CA LEU A 1 18.01 3.37 -10.20
C LEU A 1 19.40 4.00 -10.30
N ALA A 2 20.16 3.79 -11.40
CA ALA A 2 21.53 4.32 -11.55
C ALA A 2 21.60 5.85 -11.40
N VAL A 3 20.69 6.58 -12.06
CA VAL A 3 20.61 8.06 -11.97
C VAL A 3 20.35 8.54 -10.54
N ALA A 4 19.66 7.74 -9.73
CA ALA A 4 19.41 8.02 -8.32
C ALA A 4 20.50 7.49 -7.38
N ASN A 5 21.65 7.09 -7.92
CA ASN A 5 22.78 6.50 -7.18
C ASN A 5 22.38 5.30 -6.30
N ILE A 6 21.43 4.50 -6.77
CA ILE A 6 21.02 3.25 -6.11
C ILE A 6 21.89 2.11 -6.66
N ASP A 7 22.47 1.31 -5.78
CA ASP A 7 23.28 0.14 -6.14
C ASP A 7 22.41 -0.90 -6.85
N ILE A 8 22.52 -0.95 -8.18
CA ILE A 8 21.76 -1.88 -9.04
C ILE A 8 22.15 -3.33 -8.77
N GLY A 9 23.44 -3.59 -8.50
CA GLY A 9 23.93 -4.94 -8.19
C GLY A 9 23.28 -5.48 -6.91
N ALA A 10 23.28 -4.69 -5.85
CA ALA A 10 22.62 -5.04 -4.59
C ALA A 10 21.10 -5.20 -4.77
N PHE A 11 20.45 -4.31 -5.53
CA PHE A 11 19.01 -4.42 -5.82
C PHE A 11 18.68 -5.75 -6.51
N VAL A 12 19.39 -6.09 -7.59
CA VAL A 12 19.20 -7.34 -8.33
C VAL A 12 19.50 -8.57 -7.48
N ALA A 13 20.53 -8.50 -6.62
CA ALA A 13 20.84 -9.58 -5.69
C ALA A 13 19.69 -9.82 -4.68
N GLY A 14 19.11 -8.75 -4.11
CA GLY A 14 17.94 -8.84 -3.24
C GLY A 14 16.71 -9.40 -3.96
N PHE A 15 16.44 -8.94 -5.17
CA PHE A 15 15.36 -9.42 -6.03
C PHE A 15 15.47 -10.94 -6.30
N ARG A 16 16.67 -11.42 -6.65
CA ARG A 16 16.93 -12.85 -6.87
C ARG A 16 16.82 -13.68 -5.59
N ASN A 17 17.28 -13.15 -4.46
CA ASN A 17 17.14 -13.83 -3.18
C ASN A 17 15.66 -14.04 -2.82
N MET A 18 14.83 -13.01 -2.97
CA MET A 18 13.39 -13.12 -2.73
C MET A 18 12.71 -14.04 -3.75
N GLN A 19 13.19 -14.08 -4.99
CA GLN A 19 12.71 -15.02 -6.01
C GLN A 19 12.87 -16.47 -5.54
N GLN A 20 14.02 -16.79 -4.93
CA GLN A 20 14.26 -18.13 -4.38
C GLN A 20 13.34 -18.44 -3.20
N ALA A 21 13.15 -17.49 -2.28
CA ALA A 21 12.21 -17.65 -1.17
C ALA A 21 10.76 -17.87 -1.66
N CYS A 22 10.34 -17.09 -2.66
CA CYS A 22 9.00 -17.22 -3.25
C CYS A 22 8.84 -18.40 -4.21
N ALA A 23 9.85 -19.24 -4.42
CA ALA A 23 9.75 -20.50 -5.14
C ALA A 23 9.39 -21.69 -4.22
N SER A 24 9.40 -21.50 -2.90
CA SER A 24 9.02 -22.54 -1.95
C SER A 24 7.56 -22.95 -2.15
N GLU A 25 7.30 -24.26 -2.15
CA GLU A 25 5.95 -24.82 -2.13
C GLU A 25 5.36 -24.82 -0.70
N ASP A 26 6.19 -24.70 0.32
CA ASP A 26 5.74 -24.52 1.70
C ASP A 26 5.10 -23.14 1.86
N PHE A 27 3.81 -23.14 2.18
CA PHE A 27 3.01 -21.92 2.34
C PHE A 27 3.68 -20.90 3.27
N TRP A 28 4.16 -21.34 4.42
CA TRP A 28 4.72 -20.43 5.44
C TRP A 28 6.12 -19.92 5.12
N GLN A 29 6.82 -20.57 4.21
CA GLN A 29 8.14 -20.15 3.74
C GLN A 29 8.07 -19.26 2.48
N ASN A 30 6.89 -19.11 1.89
CA ASN A 30 6.69 -18.29 0.70
C ASN A 30 5.98 -16.98 1.04
N PRO A 31 6.72 -15.87 1.25
CA PRO A 31 6.13 -14.62 1.73
C PRO A 31 5.13 -14.01 0.75
N ALA A 32 5.32 -14.17 -0.57
CA ALA A 32 4.39 -13.68 -1.56
C ALA A 32 3.06 -14.46 -1.53
N LEU A 33 3.11 -15.76 -1.29
CA LEU A 33 1.92 -16.61 -1.17
C LEU A 33 1.14 -16.28 0.11
N VAL A 34 1.85 -16.13 1.24
CA VAL A 34 1.22 -15.74 2.52
C VAL A 34 0.55 -14.37 2.39
N HIS A 35 1.24 -13.38 1.85
CA HIS A 35 0.70 -12.03 1.65
C HIS A 35 -0.55 -12.03 0.76
N ALA A 36 -0.49 -12.71 -0.39
CA ALA A 36 -1.64 -12.82 -1.31
C ALA A 36 -2.83 -13.54 -0.66
N ALA A 37 -2.58 -14.61 0.10
CA ALA A 37 -3.62 -15.37 0.79
C ALA A 37 -4.31 -14.55 1.89
N VAL A 38 -3.55 -13.78 2.69
CA VAL A 38 -4.12 -12.90 3.73
C VAL A 38 -5.01 -11.84 3.09
N ARG A 39 -4.57 -11.20 2.01
CA ARG A 39 -5.35 -10.21 1.27
C ARG A 39 -6.63 -10.84 0.68
N HIS A 40 -6.50 -12.00 0.05
CA HIS A 40 -7.65 -12.71 -0.51
C HIS A 40 -8.66 -13.13 0.57
N ALA A 41 -8.20 -13.64 1.71
CA ALA A 41 -9.06 -13.99 2.85
C ALA A 41 -9.77 -12.75 3.43
N ALA A 42 -9.10 -11.61 3.50
CA ALA A 42 -9.70 -10.35 3.91
C ALA A 42 -10.77 -9.90 2.90
N TRP A 43 -10.48 -9.96 1.59
CA TRP A 43 -11.42 -9.62 0.53
C TRP A 43 -12.68 -10.48 0.58
N LEU A 44 -12.56 -11.80 0.78
CA LEU A 44 -13.69 -12.72 0.96
C LEU A 44 -14.56 -12.37 2.18
N ARG A 45 -13.95 -11.77 3.22
CA ARG A 45 -14.63 -11.27 4.42
C ARG A 45 -15.18 -9.85 4.28
N GLY A 46 -15.25 -9.32 3.06
CA GLY A 46 -15.84 -8.01 2.78
C GLY A 46 -14.91 -6.81 2.97
N LYS A 47 -13.60 -7.04 3.19
CA LYS A 47 -12.64 -5.92 3.19
C LYS A 47 -12.44 -5.44 1.75
N LYS A 48 -12.67 -4.15 1.52
CA LYS A 48 -12.62 -3.55 0.18
C LYS A 48 -11.55 -2.47 0.05
N ILE A 49 -10.99 -2.06 1.17
CA ILE A 49 -9.94 -1.06 1.27
C ILE A 49 -8.76 -1.68 2.00
N GLU A 50 -7.57 -1.54 1.44
CA GLU A 50 -6.31 -1.84 2.12
C GLU A 50 -5.57 -0.54 2.41
N VAL A 51 -5.37 -0.22 3.68
CA VAL A 51 -4.53 0.91 4.10
C VAL A 51 -3.12 0.40 4.28
N VAL A 52 -2.20 0.85 3.42
CA VAL A 52 -0.77 0.55 3.54
C VAL A 52 -0.11 1.66 4.34
N ALA A 53 0.08 1.43 5.63
CA ALA A 53 0.58 2.41 6.57
C ALA A 53 2.07 2.22 6.84
N THR A 54 2.82 3.31 6.89
CA THR A 54 4.22 3.31 7.29
C THR A 54 4.53 4.55 8.15
N ASN A 55 5.47 4.41 9.08
CA ASN A 55 6.04 5.54 9.83
C ASN A 55 7.39 6.00 9.28
N ALA A 56 7.88 5.34 8.22
CA ALA A 56 9.15 5.66 7.58
C ALA A 56 8.91 6.33 6.23
N LEU A 57 9.23 7.63 6.11
CA LEU A 57 9.10 8.37 4.86
C LEU A 57 9.82 7.67 3.68
N ALA A 58 10.92 6.99 3.97
CA ALA A 58 11.66 6.22 2.97
C ALA A 58 10.84 5.07 2.35
N LEU A 59 9.88 4.50 3.08
CA LEU A 59 9.01 3.43 2.61
C LEU A 59 7.67 3.94 2.06
N PHE A 60 7.35 5.22 2.28
CA PHE A 60 6.07 5.78 1.84
C PHE A 60 5.89 5.70 0.32
N TYR A 61 6.95 5.91 -0.45
CA TYR A 61 6.86 5.79 -1.91
C TYR A 61 6.75 4.32 -2.37
N ALA A 62 7.23 3.35 -1.59
CA ALA A 62 6.92 1.94 -1.84
C ALA A 62 5.43 1.64 -1.58
N ALA A 63 4.85 2.20 -0.51
CA ALA A 63 3.41 2.12 -0.27
C ALA A 63 2.59 2.77 -1.40
N ARG A 64 3.03 3.92 -1.93
CA ARG A 64 2.41 4.54 -3.11
C ARG A 64 2.56 3.72 -4.38
N TRP A 65 3.64 3.00 -4.54
CA TRP A 65 3.78 2.07 -5.65
C TRP A 65 2.81 0.88 -5.51
N MET A 66 2.57 0.39 -4.30
CA MET A 66 1.55 -0.64 -4.06
C MET A 66 0.13 -0.14 -4.40
N GLU A 67 -0.17 1.15 -4.21
CA GLU A 67 -1.42 1.79 -4.66
C GLU A 67 -1.60 1.70 -6.19
N GLN A 68 -0.53 1.72 -6.96
CA GLN A 68 -0.59 1.45 -8.41
C GLN A 68 -0.67 -0.04 -8.68
N LEU A 69 0.26 -0.82 -8.17
CA LEU A 69 0.49 -2.21 -8.52
C LEU A 69 -0.74 -3.10 -8.32
N PHE A 70 -1.35 -3.04 -7.14
CA PHE A 70 -2.45 -3.93 -6.79
C PHE A 70 -3.77 -3.58 -7.49
N PRO A 71 -4.29 -2.33 -7.43
CA PRO A 71 -5.52 -1.99 -8.12
C PRO A 71 -5.44 -2.16 -9.64
N GLU A 72 -4.29 -1.86 -10.24
CA GLU A 72 -4.06 -2.04 -11.68
C GLU A 72 -4.18 -3.51 -12.10
N SER A 73 -3.68 -4.42 -11.29
CA SER A 73 -3.63 -5.86 -11.57
C SER A 73 -4.86 -6.63 -11.07
N GLU A 74 -5.52 -6.17 -10.00
CA GLU A 74 -6.64 -6.86 -9.36
C GLU A 74 -8.02 -6.27 -9.71
N GLY A 75 -8.08 -5.03 -10.17
CA GLY A 75 -9.32 -4.28 -10.39
C GLY A 75 -10.12 -4.76 -11.60
N HIS A 76 -10.54 -6.01 -11.61
CA HIS A 76 -11.26 -6.64 -12.71
C HIS A 76 -12.62 -7.19 -12.27
N LYS A 77 -13.62 -7.08 -13.11
CA LYS A 77 -14.93 -7.73 -12.93
C LYS A 77 -15.59 -7.49 -11.56
N GLY A 78 -15.36 -6.32 -10.96
CA GLY A 78 -15.86 -5.98 -9.62
C GLY A 78 -15.06 -6.59 -8.47
N HIS A 79 -13.88 -7.15 -8.73
CA HIS A 79 -12.96 -7.68 -7.73
C HIS A 79 -11.84 -6.69 -7.41
N GLY A 80 -11.03 -7.03 -6.39
CA GLY A 80 -9.90 -6.25 -5.92
C GLY A 80 -10.22 -5.36 -4.72
N MET A 81 -9.18 -4.85 -4.10
CA MET A 81 -9.26 -3.87 -3.01
C MET A 81 -8.68 -2.52 -3.47
N TRP A 82 -9.29 -1.44 -3.00
CA TRP A 82 -8.69 -0.13 -3.14
C TRP A 82 -7.51 -0.01 -2.18
N VAL A 83 -6.32 0.24 -2.69
CA VAL A 83 -5.11 0.42 -1.88
C VAL A 83 -4.90 1.91 -1.61
N SER A 84 -4.73 2.28 -0.35
CA SER A 84 -4.52 3.66 0.09
C SER A 84 -3.26 3.76 0.95
N PRO A 85 -2.19 4.42 0.47
CA PRO A 85 -0.99 4.64 1.27
C PRO A 85 -1.24 5.66 2.38
N SER A 86 -0.69 5.43 3.56
CA SER A 86 -0.84 6.32 4.70
C SER A 86 0.47 6.50 5.46
N LEU A 87 0.85 7.73 5.73
CA LEU A 87 2.01 8.04 6.57
C LEU A 87 1.54 8.24 8.01
N TYR A 88 1.79 7.27 8.87
CA TYR A 88 1.64 7.39 10.30
C TYR A 88 2.94 8.02 10.87
N SER A 89 2.91 8.99 11.71
CA SER A 89 1.90 9.59 12.58
C SER A 89 1.04 10.68 11.93
N GLU A 90 1.44 11.21 10.77
CA GLU A 90 0.77 12.37 10.13
C GLU A 90 -0.75 12.16 9.95
N LYS A 91 -1.15 10.98 9.51
CA LYS A 91 -2.55 10.67 9.16
C LYS A 91 -3.36 9.99 10.27
N LEU A 92 -2.78 9.78 11.46
CA LEU A 92 -3.48 9.07 12.53
C LEU A 92 -4.73 9.80 13.04
N HIS A 93 -4.69 11.14 13.14
CA HIS A 93 -5.85 11.92 13.57
C HIS A 93 -6.99 11.99 12.54
N ALA A 94 -6.72 11.69 11.27
CA ALA A 94 -7.72 11.65 10.22
C ALA A 94 -8.07 10.19 9.87
N ASN A 95 -7.17 9.49 9.21
CA ASN A 95 -7.41 8.13 8.74
C ASN A 95 -7.57 7.13 9.90
N GLY A 96 -6.81 7.30 11.00
CA GLY A 96 -6.89 6.43 12.16
C GLY A 96 -8.27 6.47 12.83
N GLN A 97 -8.93 7.64 12.90
CA GLN A 97 -10.30 7.73 13.37
C GLN A 97 -11.26 6.90 12.50
N MET A 98 -11.13 7.00 11.19
CA MET A 98 -11.95 6.23 10.23
C MET A 98 -11.68 4.72 10.36
N VAL A 99 -10.42 4.33 10.49
CA VAL A 99 -10.04 2.92 10.70
C VAL A 99 -10.61 2.40 12.02
N GLN A 100 -10.46 3.16 13.12
CA GLN A 100 -10.87 2.73 14.46
C GLN A 100 -12.39 2.63 14.62
N GLN A 101 -13.17 3.56 14.07
CA GLN A 101 -14.62 3.66 14.31
C GLN A 101 -15.49 3.71 13.05
N GLY A 102 -14.90 3.75 11.86
CA GLY A 102 -15.65 3.73 10.61
C GLY A 102 -16.18 2.33 10.23
N GLU A 103 -16.53 2.15 8.98
CA GLU A 103 -17.01 0.89 8.45
C GLU A 103 -15.94 -0.22 8.51
N ARG A 104 -16.37 -1.45 8.86
CA ARG A 104 -15.45 -2.61 9.01
C ARG A 104 -15.03 -3.24 7.67
N ASN A 105 -14.80 -2.43 6.65
CA ASN A 105 -14.42 -2.85 5.29
C ASN A 105 -12.92 -2.66 4.98
N ILE A 106 -12.10 -2.39 6.00
CA ILE A 106 -10.67 -2.09 5.90
C ILE A 106 -9.83 -3.30 6.33
N LEU A 107 -8.72 -3.52 5.62
CA LEU A 107 -7.52 -4.27 6.03
C LEU A 107 -6.39 -3.26 6.20
N GLU A 108 -5.56 -3.37 7.23
CA GLU A 108 -4.32 -2.60 7.34
C GLU A 108 -3.09 -3.47 7.03
N THR A 109 -2.17 -2.93 6.25
CA THR A 109 -0.84 -3.50 6.02
C THR A 109 0.20 -2.49 6.50
N PHE A 110 0.90 -2.83 7.58
CA PHE A 110 1.98 -1.99 8.10
C PHE A 110 3.29 -2.34 7.40
N LEU A 111 3.90 -1.35 6.74
CA LEU A 111 5.20 -1.46 6.11
C LEU A 111 6.23 -0.78 7.01
N LEU A 112 7.00 -1.55 7.75
CA LEU A 112 7.90 -1.07 8.79
C LEU A 112 9.36 -1.27 8.42
N LEU A 113 10.22 -0.40 8.94
CA LEU A 113 11.67 -0.55 8.92
C LEU A 113 12.13 -1.12 10.27
N ALA A 114 12.87 -2.25 10.23
CA ALA A 114 13.33 -2.89 11.46
C ALA A 114 14.50 -2.13 12.10
N GLU A 115 15.47 -1.72 11.26
CA GLU A 115 16.65 -0.99 11.70
C GLU A 115 16.76 0.37 10.99
N HIS A 116 17.08 1.40 11.76
CA HIS A 116 17.26 2.77 11.28
C HIS A 116 18.76 3.11 11.23
N ASP A 117 19.16 3.93 10.23
CA ASP A 117 20.55 4.34 10.05
C ASP A 117 21.04 5.28 11.16
N ASN A 118 20.12 6.05 11.74
CA ASN A 118 20.43 7.07 12.75
C ASN A 118 19.69 6.79 14.04
N ARG A 119 20.36 7.09 15.15
CA ARG A 119 19.78 7.13 16.48
C ARG A 119 19.60 8.58 16.91
N ILE A 120 18.41 8.95 17.34
CA ILE A 120 18.10 10.27 17.91
C ILE A 120 17.70 10.04 19.37
N GLU A 121 18.53 10.52 20.28
CA GLU A 121 18.29 10.44 21.71
C GLU A 121 17.18 11.40 22.12
N ILE A 122 16.40 11.01 23.11
CA ILE A 122 15.35 11.85 23.68
C ILE A 122 15.99 12.61 24.85
N PRO A 123 16.06 13.96 24.77
CA PRO A 123 16.60 14.74 25.87
C PRO A 123 15.66 14.69 27.09
N ARG A 124 16.25 14.80 28.29
CA ARG A 124 15.48 14.99 29.51
C ARG A 124 15.06 16.47 29.61
N ASP A 125 13.82 16.72 29.91
CA ASP A 125 13.31 18.06 30.25
C ASP A 125 13.24 18.22 31.77
N GLU A 126 13.87 19.28 32.33
CA GLU A 126 13.85 19.53 33.78
C GLU A 126 12.44 19.76 34.34
N ALA A 127 11.56 20.36 33.54
CA ALA A 127 10.20 20.70 33.96
C ALA A 127 9.20 19.54 33.77
N ASP A 128 9.54 18.55 32.94
CA ASP A 128 8.69 17.41 32.57
C ASP A 128 7.22 17.77 32.26
N LEU A 129 7.02 18.87 31.51
CA LEU A 129 5.68 19.43 31.27
C LEU A 129 4.79 18.50 30.44
N ASP A 130 5.38 17.62 29.63
CA ASP A 130 4.68 16.63 28.83
C ASP A 130 4.56 15.26 29.51
N GLY A 131 5.22 15.06 30.64
CA GLY A 131 5.24 13.80 31.40
C GLY A 131 6.01 12.68 30.70
N LEU A 132 6.94 13.01 29.77
CA LEU A 132 7.63 12.02 28.94
C LEU A 132 9.06 11.68 29.42
N ASN A 133 9.53 12.23 30.52
CA ASN A 133 10.86 11.94 31.07
C ASN A 133 11.10 10.46 31.39
N PHE A 134 10.06 9.65 31.50
CA PHE A 134 10.20 8.20 31.60
C PHE A 134 10.84 7.55 30.37
N LEU A 135 10.82 8.19 29.20
CA LEU A 135 11.44 7.67 27.98
C LEU A 135 12.97 7.70 28.05
N PRO A 136 13.64 8.86 28.30
CA PRO A 136 15.07 8.88 28.51
C PRO A 136 15.52 8.06 29.74
N ASP A 137 14.72 7.98 30.79
CA ASP A 137 15.01 7.15 31.97
C ASP A 137 15.07 5.66 31.66
N ARG A 138 14.36 5.21 30.61
CA ARG A 138 14.41 3.85 30.06
C ARG A 138 15.53 3.64 29.04
N GLY A 139 16.28 4.69 28.67
CA GLY A 139 17.33 4.63 27.67
C GLY A 139 16.84 4.36 26.24
N VAL A 140 15.55 4.67 25.95
CA VAL A 140 14.97 4.50 24.62
C VAL A 140 15.20 5.76 23.77
N ASP A 141 15.13 5.61 22.45
CA ASP A 141 15.34 6.67 21.49
C ASP A 141 14.07 6.98 20.68
N MET A 142 14.15 7.96 19.78
CA MET A 142 13.03 8.33 18.92
C MET A 142 12.59 7.21 17.97
N ASN A 143 13.47 6.28 17.60
CA ASN A 143 13.09 5.14 16.77
C ASN A 143 12.14 4.20 17.52
N PHE A 144 12.40 4.01 18.82
CA PHE A 144 11.48 3.27 19.70
C PHE A 144 10.11 3.93 19.75
N VAL A 145 10.04 5.24 20.00
CA VAL A 145 8.78 5.98 20.04
C VAL A 145 8.05 5.89 18.70
N ASN A 146 8.76 6.12 17.60
CA ASN A 146 8.20 6.07 16.26
C ASN A 146 7.65 4.68 15.91
N ARG A 147 8.28 3.61 16.39
CA ARG A 147 7.75 2.25 16.25
C ARG A 147 6.44 2.08 17.04
N LYS A 148 6.37 2.62 18.26
CA LYS A 148 5.14 2.55 19.09
C LYS A 148 3.98 3.36 18.53
N VAL A 149 4.24 4.39 17.72
CA VAL A 149 3.23 5.14 16.96
C VAL A 149 2.51 4.24 15.93
N VAL A 150 3.09 3.12 15.52
CA VAL A 150 2.44 2.15 14.64
C VAL A 150 1.88 0.97 15.40
N GLU A 151 2.65 0.40 16.32
CA GLU A 151 2.23 -0.78 17.09
C GLU A 151 1.00 -0.52 17.97
N GLY A 152 0.90 0.67 18.56
CA GLY A 152 -0.26 1.08 19.36
C GLY A 152 -1.56 1.10 18.57
N PRO A 153 -1.63 1.86 17.46
CA PRO A 153 -2.77 1.82 16.55
C PRO A 153 -3.06 0.43 15.98
N ALA A 154 -2.04 -0.33 15.57
CA ALA A 154 -2.23 -1.69 15.07
C ALA A 154 -2.99 -2.58 16.08
N TYR A 155 -2.60 -2.50 17.36
CA TYR A 155 -3.30 -3.20 18.42
C TYR A 155 -4.72 -2.68 18.64
N ALA A 156 -4.90 -1.36 18.72
CA ALA A 156 -6.22 -0.75 18.95
C ALA A 156 -7.20 -1.04 17.81
N HIS A 157 -6.75 -0.92 16.56
CA HIS A 157 -7.54 -1.21 15.37
C HIS A 157 -7.92 -2.69 15.29
N TYR A 158 -7.00 -3.60 15.65
CA TYR A 158 -7.29 -5.04 15.73
C TYR A 158 -8.37 -5.32 16.78
N GLN A 159 -8.26 -4.75 17.98
CA GLN A 159 -9.30 -4.85 19.02
C GLN A 159 -10.64 -4.28 18.53
N GLY A 160 -10.61 -3.24 17.70
CA GLY A 160 -11.78 -2.65 17.03
C GLY A 160 -12.34 -3.47 15.87
N GLY A 161 -11.78 -4.65 15.55
CA GLY A 161 -12.25 -5.54 14.49
C GLY A 161 -11.70 -5.23 13.09
N VAL A 162 -10.60 -4.47 13.01
CA VAL A 162 -9.86 -4.24 11.77
C VAL A 162 -8.66 -5.19 11.73
N PRO A 163 -8.66 -6.21 10.86
CA PRO A 163 -7.51 -7.09 10.70
C PRO A 163 -6.31 -6.32 10.16
N ASN A 164 -5.12 -6.70 10.61
CA ASN A 164 -3.90 -6.12 10.08
C ASN A 164 -2.79 -7.16 9.94
N MET A 165 -1.78 -6.81 9.13
CA MET A 165 -0.53 -7.55 8.97
C MET A 165 0.64 -6.58 8.92
N THR A 166 1.83 -7.07 9.24
CA THR A 166 3.06 -6.28 9.19
C THR A 166 4.04 -6.90 8.21
N LEU A 167 4.58 -6.07 7.34
CA LEU A 167 5.70 -6.35 6.45
C LEU A 167 6.91 -5.59 6.99
N GLU A 168 7.89 -6.31 7.49
CA GLU A 168 9.08 -5.70 8.04
C GLU A 168 10.22 -5.75 7.03
N VAL A 169 10.71 -4.57 6.65
CA VAL A 169 11.90 -4.39 5.81
C VAL A 169 13.11 -4.25 6.76
N PRO A 170 14.12 -5.14 6.68
CA PRO A 170 15.21 -5.13 7.66
C PRO A 170 15.95 -3.80 7.72
N ARG A 171 16.36 -3.24 6.57
CA ARG A 171 17.11 -1.98 6.46
C ARG A 171 16.76 -1.23 5.20
N ARG A 172 16.93 0.09 5.23
CA ARG A 172 16.80 0.96 4.08
C ARG A 172 18.02 0.86 3.16
N ASN A 173 18.06 -0.16 2.31
CA ASN A 173 19.11 -0.34 1.31
C ASN A 173 18.56 -0.94 0.01
N ALA A 174 19.38 -0.93 -1.04
CA ALA A 174 18.99 -1.42 -2.36
C ALA A 174 18.65 -2.92 -2.35
N TYR A 175 19.35 -3.73 -1.57
CA TYR A 175 19.11 -5.16 -1.47
C TYR A 175 17.71 -5.47 -0.92
N ASN A 176 17.34 -4.89 0.22
CA ASN A 176 16.02 -5.11 0.83
C ASN A 176 14.90 -4.48 -0.01
N LEU A 177 15.18 -3.38 -0.71
CA LEU A 177 14.24 -2.82 -1.68
C LEU A 177 13.98 -3.82 -2.81
N GLY A 178 15.00 -4.46 -3.36
CA GLY A 178 14.88 -5.51 -4.37
C GLY A 178 14.04 -6.69 -3.89
N GLN A 179 14.23 -7.12 -2.64
CA GLN A 179 13.40 -8.16 -2.02
C GLN A 179 11.92 -7.76 -1.94
N LEU A 180 11.64 -6.54 -1.46
CA LEU A 180 10.27 -6.02 -1.36
C LEU A 180 9.58 -5.99 -2.73
N TYR A 181 10.26 -5.49 -3.75
CA TYR A 181 9.71 -5.40 -5.10
C TYR A 181 9.33 -6.76 -5.66
N TYR A 182 10.26 -7.74 -5.62
CA TYR A 182 9.93 -9.10 -6.10
C TYR A 182 8.74 -9.70 -5.36
N MET A 183 8.74 -9.59 -4.03
CA MET A 183 7.66 -10.14 -3.19
C MET A 183 6.30 -9.56 -3.59
N MET A 184 6.20 -8.24 -3.79
CA MET A 184 4.96 -7.57 -4.15
C MET A 184 4.49 -7.94 -5.57
N GLU A 185 5.40 -7.95 -6.55
CA GLU A 185 5.08 -8.35 -7.93
C GLU A 185 4.62 -9.81 -8.00
N LYS A 186 5.27 -10.70 -7.26
CA LYS A 186 4.84 -12.10 -7.17
C LYS A 186 3.51 -12.24 -6.46
N SER A 187 3.31 -11.51 -5.37
CA SER A 187 2.07 -11.53 -4.60
C SER A 187 0.87 -11.04 -5.40
N VAL A 188 1.01 -9.94 -6.16
CA VAL A 188 -0.10 -9.42 -6.98
C VAL A 188 -0.47 -10.37 -8.11
N ALA A 189 0.51 -11.07 -8.70
CA ALA A 189 0.23 -12.09 -9.70
C ALA A 189 -0.59 -13.26 -9.10
N ILE A 190 -0.20 -13.73 -7.92
CA ILE A 190 -0.94 -14.77 -7.19
C ILE A 190 -2.35 -14.28 -6.84
N SER A 191 -2.47 -13.06 -6.32
CA SER A 191 -3.74 -12.47 -5.92
C SER A 191 -4.73 -12.36 -7.08
N GLY A 192 -4.27 -11.91 -8.25
CA GLY A 192 -5.11 -11.87 -9.45
C GLY A 192 -5.65 -13.23 -9.86
N TYR A 193 -4.83 -14.27 -9.80
CA TYR A 193 -5.29 -15.64 -10.06
C TYR A 193 -6.26 -16.15 -8.99
N LEU A 194 -6.05 -15.83 -7.72
CA LEU A 194 -7.00 -16.16 -6.65
C LEU A 194 -8.36 -15.46 -6.86
N LEU A 195 -8.36 -14.26 -7.44
CA LEU A 195 -9.58 -13.52 -7.82
C LEU A 195 -10.21 -14.00 -9.13
N GLY A 196 -9.62 -14.99 -9.81
CA GLY A 196 -10.18 -15.63 -11.00
C GLY A 196 -10.00 -14.85 -12.30
N HIS A 197 -8.94 -14.04 -12.42
CA HIS A 197 -8.64 -13.30 -13.65
C HIS A 197 -7.14 -13.23 -13.95
N ASN A 198 -6.82 -12.78 -15.17
CA ASN A 198 -5.43 -12.55 -15.57
C ASN A 198 -4.97 -11.17 -15.05
N PRO A 199 -3.99 -11.09 -14.14
CA PRO A 199 -3.49 -9.83 -13.58
C PRO A 199 -2.62 -9.01 -14.55
N PHE A 200 -2.28 -9.55 -15.72
CA PHE A 200 -1.37 -8.92 -16.67
C PHE A 200 -2.08 -8.16 -17.81
N VAL A 201 -3.39 -7.95 -17.71
CA VAL A 201 -4.19 -7.18 -18.66
C VAL A 201 -5.02 -6.11 -17.97
N GLN A 202 -5.33 -5.02 -18.66
CA GLN A 202 -5.99 -3.83 -18.12
C GLN A 202 -7.20 -3.41 -18.98
N PRO A 203 -8.27 -4.23 -19.05
CA PRO A 203 -9.41 -3.92 -19.93
C PRO A 203 -10.17 -2.65 -19.51
N GLY A 204 -10.18 -2.30 -18.24
CA GLY A 204 -10.83 -1.09 -17.73
C GLY A 204 -10.20 0.20 -18.24
N VAL A 205 -8.87 0.22 -18.35
CA VAL A 205 -8.10 1.37 -18.85
C VAL A 205 -8.41 1.63 -20.32
N GLU A 206 -8.59 0.60 -21.13
CA GLU A 206 -8.92 0.73 -22.55
C GLU A 206 -10.29 1.41 -22.80
N ALA A 207 -11.23 1.25 -21.90
CA ALA A 207 -12.56 1.86 -22.01
C ALA A 207 -12.47 3.39 -21.99
N TYR A 208 -11.79 3.98 -21.01
CA TYR A 208 -11.68 5.44 -20.92
C TYR A 208 -10.68 6.04 -21.92
N LYS A 209 -9.61 5.32 -22.32
CA LYS A 209 -8.74 5.75 -23.42
C LYS A 209 -9.51 5.93 -24.72
N LYS A 210 -10.37 4.95 -25.07
CA LYS A 210 -11.21 5.02 -26.27
C LYS A 210 -12.22 6.17 -26.19
N ALA A 211 -12.77 6.44 -24.98
CA ALA A 211 -13.64 7.57 -24.77
C ALA A 211 -12.90 8.90 -24.95
N MET A 212 -11.71 9.02 -24.35
CA MET A 212 -10.86 10.21 -24.51
C MET A 212 -10.48 10.46 -25.98
N PHE A 213 -10.10 9.40 -26.72
CA PHE A 213 -9.77 9.54 -28.16
C PHE A 213 -10.96 10.02 -28.99
N ALA A 214 -12.17 9.58 -28.68
CA ALA A 214 -13.38 10.10 -29.31
C ALA A 214 -13.61 11.57 -28.97
N MET A 215 -13.46 11.97 -27.70
CA MET A 215 -13.67 13.35 -27.26
C MET A 215 -12.68 14.37 -27.86
N ILE A 216 -11.44 13.96 -28.10
CA ILE A 216 -10.43 14.84 -28.74
C ILE A 216 -10.46 14.78 -30.26
N GLY A 217 -11.43 14.09 -30.87
CA GLY A 217 -11.61 14.04 -32.32
C GLY A 217 -10.53 13.22 -33.05
N LYS A 218 -9.97 12.16 -32.42
CA LYS A 218 -8.98 11.31 -33.08
C LYS A 218 -9.60 10.62 -34.29
N PRO A 219 -8.94 10.65 -35.49
CA PRO A 219 -9.41 9.96 -36.68
C PRO A 219 -9.73 8.49 -36.45
N GLY A 220 -10.88 8.02 -36.98
CA GLY A 220 -11.40 6.66 -36.76
C GLY A 220 -12.21 6.45 -35.49
N TYR A 221 -12.57 7.55 -34.78
CA TYR A 221 -13.43 7.52 -33.60
C TYR A 221 -14.71 8.35 -33.75
N GLU A 222 -15.06 8.76 -34.99
CA GLU A 222 -16.19 9.68 -35.31
C GLU A 222 -17.52 9.12 -34.82
N ASP A 223 -17.85 7.87 -35.16
CA ASP A 223 -19.09 7.21 -34.73
C ASP A 223 -19.21 7.13 -33.22
N ARG A 224 -18.07 6.88 -32.55
CA ARG A 224 -18.02 6.81 -31.10
C ARG A 224 -18.21 8.18 -30.47
N ALA A 225 -17.65 9.22 -31.06
CA ALA A 225 -17.83 10.60 -30.62
C ALA A 225 -19.29 11.01 -30.72
N ALA A 226 -19.97 10.77 -31.85
CA ALA A 226 -21.39 11.08 -32.05
C ALA A 226 -22.27 10.36 -31.03
N LYS A 227 -22.05 9.06 -30.81
CA LYS A 227 -22.77 8.29 -29.80
C LYS A 227 -22.54 8.81 -28.37
N MET A 228 -21.32 9.26 -28.07
CA MET A 228 -21.00 9.85 -26.77
C MET A 228 -21.72 11.18 -26.57
N GLU A 229 -21.75 12.06 -27.58
CA GLU A 229 -22.49 13.34 -27.53
C GLU A 229 -23.98 13.12 -27.29
N GLU A 230 -24.58 12.17 -28.00
CA GLU A 230 -25.97 11.77 -27.76
C GLU A 230 -26.21 11.31 -26.33
N ASN A 231 -25.35 10.42 -25.79
CA ASN A 231 -25.46 9.95 -24.42
C ASN A 231 -25.27 11.09 -23.40
N LEU A 232 -24.29 11.96 -23.63
CA LEU A 232 -23.98 13.09 -22.75
C LEU A 232 -25.12 14.12 -22.72
N SER A 233 -25.84 14.31 -23.84
CA SER A 233 -27.01 15.19 -23.92
C SER A 233 -28.20 14.70 -23.09
N LYS A 234 -28.29 13.39 -22.87
CA LYS A 234 -29.34 12.73 -22.08
C LYS A 234 -28.99 12.61 -20.58
N MET A 235 -27.73 12.89 -20.20
CA MET A 235 -27.30 12.79 -18.79
C MET A 235 -27.73 14.03 -18.00
N GLU A 236 -28.41 13.79 -16.90
CA GLU A 236 -28.64 14.80 -15.88
C GLU A 236 -27.33 15.17 -15.17
N ARG A 237 -26.99 16.46 -15.13
CA ARG A 237 -25.75 16.96 -14.53
C ARG A 237 -26.05 18.02 -13.51
N ILE A 238 -25.55 17.81 -12.31
CA ILE A 238 -25.54 18.85 -11.27
C ILE A 238 -24.20 19.60 -11.36
N ARG A 239 -24.25 20.92 -11.58
CA ARG A 239 -23.08 21.79 -11.51
C ARG A 239 -23.20 22.65 -10.28
N ILE A 240 -22.18 22.58 -9.42
CA ILE A 240 -22.07 23.45 -8.25
C ILE A 240 -21.07 24.54 -8.61
N HIS A 241 -21.53 25.78 -8.59
CA HIS A 241 -20.70 26.96 -8.78
C HIS A 241 -20.39 27.53 -7.40
N ALA A 242 -19.09 27.64 -7.03
CA ALA A 242 -18.64 28.26 -5.80
C ALA A 242 -18.33 29.75 -6.00
#